data_b13262d9e4e45de99d5a0d9adbe5f49a
#
_entry.id   b13262d9e4e45de99d5a0d9adbe5f49a
#
_cell.length_a   1.000
_cell.length_b   1.000
_cell.length_c   1.000
_cell.angle_alpha   90.00
_cell.angle_beta   90.00
_cell.angle_gamma   90.00
#
_symmetry.space_group_name_H-M   'P 1'
#
loop_
_entity.id
_entity.type
_entity.pdbx_description
1 polymer ?
#
loop_
_entity_poly.entity_id
_entity_poly.type
_entity_poly.pdbx_seq_one_letter_code
_entity_poly.pdbx_strand_id
1 'polypeptide(L)'
;MARFEVSAGDYDRKDVFVHAPVQLTAACLENGLELFEVTDNGEYAVAFQLEEGKHPRLWWQVEGRLKQGSIRFFELRAGDKKSNDSATSIRKNDVSYILFNGFQPVLQYNHAKAALPDGVDTAYSRSGFIHPLYSPSGKILTMIQPPDHMHHYGLWNAWTRTQFKGKSVDFWNLGDKQGRVDYAGTISTIQGDVFQSLKTLQQHVAFNDKGGSDVALNEELEVRVFNAGRDLNRVDYISSFNCAQPEGLFLEEYRYGGFVFRGSEKWNGYTVQILTSEGRHQDNSDGHPAQWCMVNETGKQPSGILIMSHPANFNHPEPLRTWDRGSNGGLANIFINFCPIRNRSWEMVFGQRYTMQYRVVTFDGRWTKEQAEQEWVDFAHPPTVKVMQ
;
A
#
# COMPACT_ATOMS: atom_id res chain seq x y z
N MET A 1 20.30 -10.01 -24.91
CA MET A 1 20.43 -8.58 -24.60
C MET A 1 19.09 -7.92 -24.93
N ALA A 2 18.64 -6.98 -24.13
CA ALA A 2 17.38 -6.29 -24.37
C ALA A 2 17.60 -4.77 -24.23
N ARG A 3 16.97 -3.99 -25.09
CA ARG A 3 16.99 -2.52 -25.03
C ARG A 3 15.59 -2.01 -24.69
N PHE A 4 15.52 -1.01 -23.85
CA PHE A 4 14.27 -0.43 -23.36
C PHE A 4 14.24 1.06 -23.66
N GLU A 5 13.11 1.50 -24.17
CA GLU A 5 12.74 2.90 -24.32
C GLU A 5 11.75 3.27 -23.22
N VAL A 6 12.12 4.23 -22.36
CA VAL A 6 11.25 4.75 -21.30
C VAL A 6 10.77 6.13 -21.68
N SER A 7 9.48 6.27 -21.94
CA SER A 7 8.86 7.54 -22.29
C SER A 7 8.14 8.16 -21.09
N ALA A 8 8.39 9.46 -20.84
CA ALA A 8 7.68 10.23 -19.83
C ALA A 8 6.18 10.34 -20.10
N GLY A 9 5.75 10.22 -21.36
CA GLY A 9 4.38 10.51 -21.78
C GLY A 9 4.04 11.99 -21.57
N ASP A 10 2.83 12.24 -21.09
CA ASP A 10 2.27 13.58 -20.95
C ASP A 10 2.64 14.30 -19.66
N TYR A 11 3.54 13.75 -18.85
CA TYR A 11 3.88 14.30 -17.54
C TYR A 11 5.40 14.39 -17.32
N ASP A 12 5.82 15.40 -16.57
CA ASP A 12 7.15 15.40 -15.95
C ASP A 12 7.25 14.26 -14.94
N ARG A 13 8.43 13.64 -14.83
CA ARG A 13 8.69 12.52 -13.88
C ARG A 13 9.90 12.84 -13.02
N LYS A 14 9.93 12.25 -11.82
CA LYS A 14 11.08 12.38 -10.92
C LYS A 14 11.28 11.10 -10.12
N ASP A 15 12.48 10.50 -10.24
CA ASP A 15 12.89 9.34 -9.45
C ASP A 15 11.84 8.21 -9.51
N VAL A 16 11.34 7.90 -10.73
CA VAL A 16 10.21 7.00 -10.95
C VAL A 16 10.66 5.56 -11.15
N PHE A 17 9.93 4.61 -10.55
CA PHE A 17 10.17 3.19 -10.76
C PHE A 17 9.39 2.70 -11.98
N VAL A 18 10.08 1.91 -12.82
CA VAL A 18 9.52 1.33 -14.03
C VAL A 18 9.83 -0.15 -14.10
N HIS A 19 9.09 -0.87 -14.92
CA HIS A 19 9.36 -2.27 -15.20
C HIS A 19 9.06 -2.64 -16.65
N ALA A 20 9.72 -3.68 -17.14
CA ALA A 20 9.44 -4.27 -18.43
C ALA A 20 9.38 -5.80 -18.33
N PRO A 21 8.57 -6.47 -19.16
CA PRO A 21 8.66 -7.92 -19.32
C PRO A 21 10.01 -8.28 -19.93
N VAL A 22 10.63 -9.35 -19.44
CA VAL A 22 11.90 -9.85 -19.95
C VAL A 22 11.81 -11.35 -20.23
N GLN A 23 12.51 -11.79 -21.29
CA GLN A 23 12.72 -13.20 -21.57
C GLN A 23 14.20 -13.49 -21.29
N LEU A 24 14.45 -14.27 -20.26
CA LEU A 24 15.80 -14.62 -19.81
C LEU A 24 16.06 -16.10 -20.12
N THR A 25 17.21 -16.37 -20.71
CA THR A 25 17.70 -17.74 -20.83
C THR A 25 18.44 -18.14 -19.56
N ALA A 26 18.58 -19.45 -19.30
CA ALA A 26 19.36 -19.95 -18.18
C ALA A 26 20.81 -19.40 -18.20
N ALA A 27 21.42 -19.31 -19.37
CA ALA A 27 22.76 -18.76 -19.55
C ALA A 27 22.87 -17.27 -19.13
N CYS A 28 21.82 -16.46 -19.34
CA CYS A 28 21.81 -15.08 -18.86
C CYS A 28 21.79 -14.98 -17.33
N LEU A 29 21.11 -15.91 -16.67
CA LEU A 29 21.04 -15.95 -15.20
C LEU A 29 22.34 -16.47 -14.58
N GLU A 30 23.02 -17.41 -15.24
CA GLU A 30 24.29 -17.98 -14.78
C GLU A 30 25.48 -17.00 -14.90
N ASN A 31 25.56 -16.23 -15.99
CA ASN A 31 26.68 -15.34 -16.30
C ASN A 31 26.58 -13.95 -15.66
N GLY A 32 25.43 -13.65 -15.00
CA GLY A 32 25.16 -12.31 -14.47
C GLY A 32 24.62 -11.34 -15.52
N LEU A 33 24.05 -10.25 -15.04
CA LEU A 33 23.43 -9.20 -15.86
C LEU A 33 23.84 -7.82 -15.33
N GLU A 34 23.88 -6.85 -16.24
CA GLU A 34 24.09 -5.43 -15.95
C GLU A 34 23.09 -4.60 -16.74
N LEU A 35 22.55 -3.55 -16.11
CA LEU A 35 21.68 -2.58 -16.76
C LEU A 35 22.42 -1.24 -16.86
N PHE A 36 22.40 -0.66 -18.04
CA PHE A 36 22.99 0.66 -18.32
C PHE A 36 21.95 1.62 -18.85
N GLU A 37 21.98 2.85 -18.39
CA GLU A 37 21.36 3.95 -19.10
C GLU A 37 22.32 4.42 -20.19
N VAL A 38 21.83 4.54 -21.44
CA VAL A 38 22.60 4.93 -22.62
C VAL A 38 22.22 6.36 -23.00
N THR A 39 23.18 7.26 -22.96
CA THR A 39 23.03 8.67 -23.31
C THR A 39 24.07 9.11 -24.34
N ASP A 40 23.90 10.29 -24.93
CA ASP A 40 24.87 10.88 -25.84
C ASP A 40 26.25 11.16 -25.14
N ASN A 41 26.26 11.27 -23.81
CA ASN A 41 27.44 11.56 -23.01
C ASN A 41 28.13 10.32 -22.43
N GLY A 42 27.58 9.13 -22.67
CA GLY A 42 28.13 7.87 -22.16
C GLY A 42 27.06 6.94 -21.56
N GLU A 43 27.56 5.88 -20.96
CA GLU A 43 26.74 4.83 -20.33
C GLU A 43 26.90 4.87 -18.81
N TYR A 44 25.81 4.72 -18.11
CA TYR A 44 25.74 4.78 -16.64
C TYR A 44 25.11 3.51 -16.10
N ALA A 45 25.80 2.81 -15.20
CA ALA A 45 25.24 1.60 -14.57
C ALA A 45 24.03 1.96 -13.70
N VAL A 46 22.95 1.18 -13.83
CA VAL A 46 21.69 1.36 -13.12
C VAL A 46 21.39 0.14 -12.26
N ALA A 47 21.01 0.37 -11.01
CA ALA A 47 20.53 -0.70 -10.15
C ALA A 47 19.21 -1.25 -10.70
N PHE A 48 19.10 -2.57 -10.75
CA PHE A 48 17.92 -3.24 -11.25
C PHE A 48 17.61 -4.49 -10.41
N GLN A 49 16.40 -5.00 -10.59
CA GLN A 49 15.93 -6.21 -9.92
C GLN A 49 15.10 -7.06 -10.87
N LEU A 50 15.34 -8.36 -10.87
CA LEU A 50 14.48 -9.33 -11.55
C LEU A 50 13.39 -9.80 -10.59
N GLU A 51 12.14 -9.61 -10.99
CA GLU A 51 10.98 -10.22 -10.35
C GLU A 51 10.65 -11.51 -11.12
N GLU A 52 10.98 -12.64 -10.51
CA GLU A 52 10.74 -13.96 -11.11
C GLU A 52 9.25 -14.33 -11.07
N GLY A 53 8.83 -15.28 -11.90
CA GLY A 53 7.47 -15.81 -11.93
C GLY A 53 7.04 -16.24 -13.32
N LYS A 54 5.74 -16.48 -13.50
CA LYS A 54 5.17 -16.88 -14.81
C LYS A 54 5.43 -15.83 -15.92
N HIS A 55 5.52 -14.56 -15.53
CA HIS A 55 5.79 -13.42 -16.41
C HIS A 55 6.90 -12.59 -15.78
N PRO A 56 8.20 -12.96 -15.97
CA PRO A 56 9.32 -12.27 -15.34
C PRO A 56 9.37 -10.80 -15.76
N ARG A 57 9.74 -9.94 -14.82
CA ARG A 57 9.85 -8.49 -15.04
C ARG A 57 11.21 -7.99 -14.56
N LEU A 58 11.81 -7.09 -15.32
CA LEU A 58 12.95 -6.29 -14.92
C LEU A 58 12.42 -4.98 -14.34
N TRP A 59 12.84 -4.65 -13.12
CA TRP A 59 12.51 -3.41 -12.43
C TRP A 59 13.75 -2.55 -12.27
N TRP A 60 13.60 -1.24 -12.44
CA TRP A 60 14.65 -0.25 -12.14
C TRP A 60 14.06 1.11 -11.81
N GLN A 61 14.89 2.01 -11.27
CA GLN A 61 14.52 3.40 -11.07
C GLN A 61 15.10 4.25 -12.22
N VAL A 62 14.28 5.12 -12.78
CA VAL A 62 14.72 6.21 -13.66
C VAL A 62 15.03 7.39 -12.78
N GLU A 63 16.30 7.53 -12.41
CA GLU A 63 16.75 8.56 -11.48
C GLU A 63 16.72 9.97 -12.09
N GLY A 64 16.49 10.97 -11.25
CA GLY A 64 16.42 12.36 -11.63
C GLY A 64 15.15 12.72 -12.40
N ARG A 65 15.22 13.82 -13.15
CA ARG A 65 14.05 14.34 -13.88
C ARG A 65 13.99 13.77 -15.29
N LEU A 66 12.84 13.24 -15.65
CA LEU A 66 12.47 12.86 -17.02
C LEU A 66 11.32 13.79 -17.45
N LYS A 67 11.61 14.74 -18.35
CA LYS A 67 10.65 15.78 -18.78
C LYS A 67 9.52 15.18 -19.62
N GLN A 68 8.35 15.78 -19.55
CA GLN A 68 7.23 15.49 -20.44
C GLN A 68 7.69 15.36 -21.90
N GLY A 69 7.22 14.32 -22.59
CA GLY A 69 7.54 14.04 -23.98
C GLY A 69 8.97 13.54 -24.24
N SER A 70 9.85 13.51 -23.23
CA SER A 70 11.21 13.00 -23.39
C SER A 70 11.29 11.48 -23.23
N ILE A 71 12.37 10.91 -23.74
CA ILE A 71 12.65 9.49 -23.77
C ILE A 71 14.04 9.25 -23.21
N ARG A 72 14.22 8.16 -22.43
CA ARG A 72 15.53 7.64 -22.01
C ARG A 72 15.67 6.19 -22.44
N PHE A 73 16.90 5.79 -22.71
CA PHE A 73 17.21 4.44 -23.21
C PHE A 73 18.01 3.66 -22.18
N PHE A 74 17.67 2.38 -22.06
CA PHE A 74 18.34 1.46 -21.15
C PHE A 74 18.67 0.17 -21.89
N GLU A 75 19.83 -0.44 -21.55
CA GLU A 75 20.26 -1.69 -22.15
C GLU A 75 20.63 -2.71 -21.07
N LEU A 76 19.99 -3.88 -21.13
CA LEU A 76 20.33 -5.04 -20.31
C LEU A 76 21.35 -5.90 -21.09
N ARG A 77 22.51 -6.12 -20.47
CA ARG A 77 23.64 -6.86 -21.08
C ARG A 77 24.07 -8.00 -20.17
N ALA A 78 24.77 -8.98 -20.74
CA ALA A 78 25.55 -9.92 -19.93
C ALA A 78 26.66 -9.18 -19.20
N GLY A 79 26.89 -9.47 -17.95
CA GLY A 79 27.89 -8.83 -17.10
C GLY A 79 28.26 -9.70 -15.92
N ASP A 80 29.23 -9.28 -15.14
CA ASP A 80 29.74 -10.05 -14.00
C ASP A 80 29.04 -9.77 -12.68
N LYS A 81 28.07 -8.84 -12.66
CA LYS A 81 27.43 -8.43 -11.42
C LYS A 81 26.44 -9.47 -10.92
N LYS A 82 26.87 -10.26 -9.94
CA LYS A 82 25.97 -11.01 -9.06
C LYS A 82 25.51 -10.03 -7.98
N SER A 83 24.23 -9.66 -7.99
CA SER A 83 23.61 -8.92 -6.87
C SER A 83 23.69 -9.79 -5.62
N ASN A 84 24.53 -9.43 -4.67
CA ASN A 84 24.69 -10.18 -3.42
C ASN A 84 24.31 -9.41 -2.16
N ASP A 85 24.24 -8.06 -2.22
CA ASP A 85 23.87 -7.23 -1.07
C ASP A 85 22.62 -6.42 -1.43
N SER A 86 21.47 -6.95 -1.07
CA SER A 86 20.20 -6.24 -1.26
C SER A 86 20.17 -4.96 -0.41
N ALA A 87 19.87 -3.83 -1.04
CA ALA A 87 19.66 -2.55 -0.36
C ALA A 87 18.41 -2.56 0.54
N THR A 88 17.54 -3.56 0.38
CA THR A 88 16.33 -3.77 1.18
C THR A 88 16.38 -5.11 1.92
N SER A 89 15.72 -5.21 3.06
CA SER A 89 15.66 -6.48 3.79
C SER A 89 14.33 -6.69 4.51
N ILE A 90 13.91 -7.95 4.60
CA ILE A 90 12.75 -8.39 5.38
C ILE A 90 13.23 -9.27 6.52
N ARG A 91 12.87 -8.91 7.75
CA ARG A 91 13.15 -9.74 8.93
C ARG A 91 11.83 -10.28 9.50
N LYS A 92 11.77 -11.58 9.70
CA LYS A 92 10.63 -12.26 10.30
C LYS A 92 10.95 -12.60 11.76
N ASN A 93 9.97 -12.41 12.64
CA ASN A 93 9.96 -12.95 13.98
C ASN A 93 8.63 -13.69 14.24
N ASP A 94 8.37 -14.13 15.49
CA ASP A 94 7.19 -14.91 15.84
C ASP A 94 5.86 -14.18 15.65
N VAL A 95 5.87 -12.85 15.57
CA VAL A 95 4.65 -12.03 15.51
C VAL A 95 4.54 -11.18 14.25
N SER A 96 5.66 -10.89 13.58
CA SER A 96 5.65 -9.92 12.50
C SER A 96 6.73 -10.13 11.43
N TYR A 97 6.54 -9.44 10.30
CA TYR A 97 7.56 -9.13 9.30
C TYR A 97 7.89 -7.64 9.39
N ILE A 98 9.17 -7.30 9.47
CA ILE A 98 9.65 -5.93 9.47
C ILE A 98 10.40 -5.70 8.15
N LEU A 99 9.97 -4.70 7.39
CA LEU A 99 10.55 -4.32 6.10
C LEU A 99 11.45 -3.09 6.29
N PHE A 100 12.68 -3.15 5.76
CA PHE A 100 13.72 -2.15 5.97
C PHE A 100 14.22 -1.54 4.66
N ASN A 101 14.51 -0.25 4.63
CA ASN A 101 15.38 0.38 3.65
C ASN A 101 16.76 0.58 4.31
N GLY A 102 17.79 -0.15 3.83
CA GLY A 102 19.05 -0.24 4.52
C GLY A 102 18.87 -0.72 5.96
N PHE A 103 19.23 0.11 6.94
CA PHE A 103 19.08 -0.19 8.37
C PHE A 103 17.82 0.41 9.00
N GLN A 104 17.05 1.23 8.27
CA GLN A 104 15.88 1.91 8.79
C GLN A 104 14.62 1.08 8.56
N PRO A 105 13.84 0.78 9.61
CA PRO A 105 12.56 0.12 9.42
C PRO A 105 11.59 1.08 8.73
N VAL A 106 10.88 0.57 7.74
CA VAL A 106 9.82 1.29 7.02
C VAL A 106 8.46 0.96 7.61
N LEU A 107 8.20 -0.33 7.82
CA LEU A 107 6.95 -0.81 8.39
C LEU A 107 7.10 -2.19 9.04
N GLN A 108 6.14 -2.50 9.91
CA GLN A 108 5.96 -3.82 10.48
C GLN A 108 4.56 -4.35 10.10
N TYR A 109 4.52 -5.48 9.41
CA TYR A 109 3.30 -6.24 9.14
C TYR A 109 3.12 -7.31 10.21
N ASN A 110 2.01 -7.27 10.94
CA ASN A 110 1.72 -8.16 12.06
C ASN A 110 0.90 -9.36 11.58
N HIS A 111 1.53 -10.52 11.52
CA HIS A 111 0.88 -11.78 11.15
C HIS A 111 0.28 -12.52 12.35
N ALA A 112 0.75 -12.27 13.56
CA ALA A 112 0.14 -12.77 14.78
C ALA A 112 -0.97 -11.81 15.26
N LYS A 113 -1.88 -12.33 16.07
CA LYS A 113 -2.90 -11.52 16.72
C LYS A 113 -2.25 -10.56 17.72
N ALA A 114 -2.64 -9.30 17.65
CA ALA A 114 -2.16 -8.30 18.60
C ALA A 114 -2.59 -8.65 20.04
N ALA A 115 -1.68 -8.43 20.98
CA ALA A 115 -2.02 -8.45 22.40
C ALA A 115 -3.06 -7.36 22.70
N LEU A 116 -3.93 -7.63 23.63
CA LEU A 116 -4.96 -6.70 24.07
C LEU A 116 -4.59 -6.12 25.44
N PRO A 117 -5.00 -4.88 25.74
CA PRO A 117 -4.96 -4.36 27.09
C PRO A 117 -5.79 -5.23 28.06
N ASP A 118 -5.43 -5.22 29.34
CA ASP A 118 -6.13 -5.97 30.37
C ASP A 118 -7.62 -5.64 30.43
N GLY A 119 -8.46 -6.68 30.49
CA GLY A 119 -9.92 -6.54 30.57
C GLY A 119 -10.62 -6.25 29.24
N VAL A 120 -9.90 -6.13 28.13
CA VAL A 120 -10.51 -5.95 26.81
C VAL A 120 -10.98 -7.29 26.24
N ASP A 121 -12.18 -7.31 25.65
CA ASP A 121 -12.76 -8.50 25.03
C ASP A 121 -11.84 -9.05 23.91
N THR A 122 -11.59 -10.35 23.96
CA THR A 122 -10.73 -11.06 23.00
C THR A 122 -11.21 -10.95 21.53
N ALA A 123 -12.47 -10.60 21.31
CA ALA A 123 -13.00 -10.33 19.98
C ALA A 123 -12.22 -9.21 19.24
N TYR A 124 -11.67 -8.25 19.97
CA TYR A 124 -10.87 -7.17 19.39
C TYR A 124 -9.48 -7.60 18.91
N SER A 125 -9.00 -8.80 19.26
CA SER A 125 -7.70 -9.28 18.83
C SER A 125 -7.71 -9.62 17.34
N ARG A 126 -6.80 -8.98 16.57
CA ARG A 126 -6.72 -9.07 15.11
C ARG A 126 -5.29 -9.34 14.67
N SER A 127 -5.12 -10.01 13.53
CA SER A 127 -3.90 -10.13 12.73
C SER A 127 -4.07 -9.48 11.35
N GLY A 128 -3.03 -9.48 10.52
CA GLY A 128 -3.11 -8.97 9.16
C GLY A 128 -3.24 -7.44 9.08
N PHE A 129 -2.30 -6.70 9.69
CA PHE A 129 -2.28 -5.24 9.68
C PHE A 129 -0.85 -4.70 9.74
N ILE A 130 -0.67 -3.43 9.38
CA ILE A 130 0.62 -2.73 9.45
C ILE A 130 0.63 -1.77 10.62
N HIS A 131 1.51 -2.02 11.58
CA HIS A 131 1.86 -1.14 12.69
C HIS A 131 3.12 -1.65 13.38
N PRO A 132 4.13 -0.80 13.64
CA PRO A 132 4.25 0.59 13.21
C PRO A 132 4.43 0.78 11.69
N LEU A 133 4.03 1.95 11.18
CA LEU A 133 4.50 2.54 9.94
C LEU A 133 5.38 3.72 10.32
N TYR A 134 6.58 3.82 9.73
CA TYR A 134 7.57 4.80 10.13
C TYR A 134 7.75 5.90 9.07
N SER A 135 8.09 7.12 9.54
CA SER A 135 8.70 8.13 8.70
C SER A 135 10.18 7.78 8.43
N PRO A 136 10.84 8.41 7.46
CA PRO A 136 12.28 8.19 7.21
C PRO A 136 13.16 8.43 8.45
N SER A 137 12.80 9.39 9.31
CA SER A 137 13.50 9.65 10.58
C SER A 137 13.13 8.69 11.71
N GLY A 138 12.27 7.69 11.46
CA GLY A 138 11.88 6.67 12.45
C GLY A 138 10.73 7.05 13.37
N LYS A 139 9.98 8.12 13.09
CA LYS A 139 8.75 8.43 13.84
C LYS A 139 7.65 7.45 13.50
N ILE A 140 6.91 7.00 14.51
CA ILE A 140 5.73 6.16 14.33
C ILE A 140 4.54 7.02 13.91
N LEU A 141 3.98 6.74 12.74
CA LEU A 141 2.88 7.51 12.14
C LEU A 141 1.50 6.87 12.36
N THR A 142 1.45 5.66 12.87
CA THR A 142 0.21 4.90 13.10
C THR A 142 -0.02 4.62 14.57
N MET A 143 -1.26 4.24 14.93
CA MET A 143 -1.59 3.65 16.23
C MET A 143 -2.55 2.48 16.07
N ILE A 144 -2.62 1.60 17.08
CA ILE A 144 -3.57 0.49 17.17
C ILE A 144 -4.35 0.55 18.47
N GLN A 145 -5.53 -0.06 18.47
CA GLN A 145 -6.35 -0.27 19.67
C GLN A 145 -6.56 1.00 20.53
N PRO A 146 -6.84 2.17 19.92
CA PRO A 146 -7.10 3.35 20.71
C PRO A 146 -8.37 3.16 21.58
N PRO A 147 -8.43 3.74 22.79
CA PRO A 147 -9.57 3.56 23.71
C PRO A 147 -10.92 3.96 23.09
N ASP A 148 -10.92 4.90 22.15
CA ASP A 148 -12.11 5.37 21.46
C ASP A 148 -12.61 4.36 20.40
N HIS A 149 -11.70 3.57 19.78
CA HIS A 149 -12.01 2.61 18.72
C HIS A 149 -11.07 1.40 18.78
N MET A 150 -11.30 0.49 19.70
CA MET A 150 -10.45 -0.67 19.98
C MET A 150 -10.23 -1.58 18.78
N HIS A 151 -11.11 -1.52 17.75
CA HIS A 151 -11.01 -2.27 16.49
C HIS A 151 -10.16 -1.57 15.40
N HIS A 152 -9.46 -0.46 15.70
CA HIS A 152 -8.57 0.20 14.73
C HIS A 152 -7.13 -0.31 14.82
N TYR A 153 -6.48 -0.53 13.66
CA TYR A 153 -5.20 -1.24 13.57
C TYR A 153 -4.19 -0.64 12.56
N GLY A 154 -3.81 0.63 12.73
CA GLY A 154 -2.76 1.28 11.94
C GLY A 154 -3.13 1.45 10.46
N LEU A 155 -2.56 0.62 9.58
CA LEU A 155 -3.02 0.43 8.19
C LEU A 155 -3.62 -0.96 8.07
N TRP A 156 -4.87 -1.03 7.62
CA TRP A 156 -5.57 -2.31 7.42
C TRP A 156 -6.67 -2.19 6.38
N ASN A 157 -7.23 -3.33 6.01
CA ASN A 157 -8.42 -3.42 5.19
C ASN A 157 -9.47 -4.27 5.89
N ALA A 158 -10.73 -3.85 5.83
CA ALA A 158 -11.87 -4.63 6.30
C ALA A 158 -13.18 -4.10 5.68
N TRP A 159 -14.17 -4.98 5.61
CA TRP A 159 -15.50 -4.66 5.10
C TRP A 159 -16.53 -4.69 6.23
N THR A 160 -17.42 -3.70 6.22
CA THR A 160 -18.59 -3.63 7.08
C THR A 160 -19.86 -3.74 6.23
N ARG A 161 -21.00 -4.03 6.86
CA ARG A 161 -22.29 -4.10 6.17
C ARG A 161 -22.27 -5.02 4.94
N THR A 162 -21.81 -6.25 5.13
CA THR A 162 -21.81 -7.23 4.04
C THR A 162 -22.96 -8.22 4.18
N GLN A 163 -23.41 -8.78 3.06
CA GLN A 163 -24.34 -9.90 3.01
C GLN A 163 -23.61 -11.16 2.54
N PHE A 164 -23.60 -12.18 3.38
CA PHE A 164 -22.99 -13.46 3.11
C PHE A 164 -23.89 -14.61 3.54
N LYS A 165 -24.20 -15.55 2.61
CA LYS A 165 -25.12 -16.68 2.84
C LYS A 165 -26.45 -16.25 3.45
N GLY A 166 -27.02 -15.13 2.99
CA GLY A 166 -28.30 -14.59 3.45
C GLY A 166 -28.28 -13.95 4.83
N LYS A 167 -27.08 -13.68 5.41
CA LYS A 167 -26.91 -13.00 6.70
C LYS A 167 -26.08 -11.75 6.55
N SER A 168 -26.37 -10.75 7.39
CA SER A 168 -25.48 -9.60 7.55
C SER A 168 -24.24 -10.02 8.34
N VAL A 169 -23.05 -9.65 7.84
CA VAL A 169 -21.75 -9.92 8.48
C VAL A 169 -20.91 -8.66 8.47
N ASP A 170 -20.32 -8.36 9.61
CA ASP A 170 -19.37 -7.26 9.79
C ASP A 170 -17.97 -7.80 10.11
N PHE A 171 -17.01 -7.52 9.23
CA PHE A 171 -15.59 -7.90 9.42
C PHE A 171 -14.76 -6.76 10.02
N TRP A 172 -15.36 -5.58 10.19
CA TRP A 172 -14.72 -4.38 10.70
C TRP A 172 -14.95 -4.17 12.20
N ASN A 173 -16.22 -4.18 12.63
CA ASN A 173 -16.61 -3.94 14.01
C ASN A 173 -16.46 -5.22 14.85
N LEU A 174 -15.24 -5.54 15.22
CA LEU A 174 -14.86 -6.82 15.88
C LEU A 174 -15.68 -7.13 17.14
N GLY A 175 -16.11 -6.07 17.87
CA GLY A 175 -16.95 -6.20 19.06
C GLY A 175 -18.33 -6.83 18.80
N ASP A 176 -18.84 -6.74 17.57
CA ASP A 176 -20.14 -7.33 17.18
C ASP A 176 -20.06 -8.84 17.01
N LYS A 177 -18.84 -9.42 16.97
CA LYS A 177 -18.59 -10.86 16.92
C LYS A 177 -19.26 -11.57 15.73
N GLN A 178 -19.42 -10.85 14.61
CA GLN A 178 -20.01 -11.41 13.38
C GLN A 178 -18.96 -11.98 12.44
N GLY A 179 -17.78 -11.37 12.42
CA GLY A 179 -16.68 -11.79 11.58
C GLY A 179 -15.38 -11.06 11.93
N ARG A 180 -14.32 -11.39 11.21
CA ARG A 180 -13.01 -10.73 11.31
C ARG A 180 -12.15 -11.02 10.10
N VAL A 181 -11.03 -10.33 9.96
CA VAL A 181 -9.97 -10.65 9.01
C VAL A 181 -8.81 -11.29 9.74
N ASP A 182 -8.42 -12.50 9.31
CA ASP A 182 -7.30 -13.25 9.89
C ASP A 182 -6.17 -13.41 8.85
N TYR A 183 -4.92 -13.33 9.29
CA TYR A 183 -3.79 -13.82 8.52
C TYR A 183 -3.86 -15.35 8.42
N ALA A 184 -3.79 -15.86 7.19
CA ALA A 184 -3.88 -17.29 6.89
C ALA A 184 -2.56 -17.90 6.43
N GLY A 185 -1.59 -17.08 6.01
CA GLY A 185 -0.27 -17.56 5.60
C GLY A 185 0.53 -16.56 4.80
N THR A 186 1.83 -16.83 4.65
CA THR A 186 2.71 -16.10 3.74
C THR A 186 2.79 -16.84 2.41
N ILE A 187 2.55 -16.12 1.31
CA ILE A 187 2.64 -16.64 -0.05
C ILE A 187 4.09 -16.55 -0.55
N SER A 188 4.70 -15.36 -0.44
CA SER A 188 6.08 -15.12 -0.86
C SER A 188 6.70 -13.91 -0.19
N THR A 189 8.04 -13.87 -0.19
CA THR A 189 8.84 -12.70 0.13
C THR A 189 9.87 -12.50 -0.98
N ILE A 190 10.08 -11.25 -1.38
CA ILE A 190 11.09 -10.84 -2.36
C ILE A 190 11.96 -9.78 -1.71
N GLN A 191 13.27 -9.83 -1.92
CA GLN A 191 14.23 -8.83 -1.50
C GLN A 191 15.14 -8.51 -2.67
N GLY A 192 15.50 -7.24 -2.85
CA GLY A 192 16.37 -6.83 -3.94
C GLY A 192 16.77 -5.36 -3.86
N ASP A 193 17.49 -4.90 -4.87
CA ASP A 193 18.06 -3.55 -4.89
C ASP A 193 17.02 -2.46 -5.20
N VAL A 194 15.91 -2.82 -5.85
CA VAL A 194 14.87 -1.88 -6.26
C VAL A 194 13.71 -1.86 -5.31
N PHE A 195 13.27 -3.03 -4.84
CA PHE A 195 12.19 -3.17 -3.88
C PHE A 195 12.28 -4.46 -3.08
N GLN A 196 11.54 -4.50 -1.98
CA GLN A 196 11.16 -5.72 -1.28
C GLN A 196 9.65 -5.87 -1.27
N SER A 197 9.17 -7.09 -1.24
CA SER A 197 7.74 -7.40 -1.23
C SER A 197 7.43 -8.54 -0.27
N LEU A 198 6.39 -8.37 0.53
CA LEU A 198 5.75 -9.39 1.33
C LEU A 198 4.36 -9.66 0.76
N LYS A 199 4.10 -10.88 0.34
CA LYS A 199 2.76 -11.31 -0.09
C LYS A 199 2.18 -12.32 0.88
N THR A 200 0.98 -12.04 1.39
CA THR A 200 0.28 -12.84 2.38
C THR A 200 -1.13 -13.21 1.92
N LEU A 201 -1.64 -14.30 2.44
CA LEU A 201 -3.05 -14.65 2.38
C LEU A 201 -3.72 -14.20 3.67
N GLN A 202 -4.78 -13.42 3.53
CA GLN A 202 -5.72 -13.08 4.59
C GLN A 202 -7.08 -13.67 4.27
N GLN A 203 -7.87 -14.00 5.29
CA GLN A 203 -9.21 -14.52 5.13
C GLN A 203 -10.21 -13.67 5.91
N HIS A 204 -11.27 -13.25 5.23
CA HIS A 204 -12.44 -12.63 5.86
C HIS A 204 -13.36 -13.74 6.32
N VAL A 205 -13.41 -13.96 7.63
CA VAL A 205 -14.04 -15.11 8.28
C VAL A 205 -15.34 -14.66 8.94
N ALA A 206 -16.45 -15.22 8.48
CA ALA A 206 -17.78 -15.01 9.06
C ALA A 206 -18.08 -16.08 10.13
N PHE A 207 -18.52 -15.66 11.31
CA PHE A 207 -18.92 -16.60 12.37
C PHE A 207 -20.35 -17.11 12.12
N ASN A 208 -20.57 -18.38 12.41
CA ASN A 208 -21.87 -19.02 12.23
C ASN A 208 -22.53 -19.42 13.56
N ASP A 209 -23.84 -19.64 13.52
CA ASP A 209 -24.67 -19.94 14.72
C ASP A 209 -24.32 -21.31 15.35
N LYS A 210 -23.50 -22.13 14.69
CA LYS A 210 -23.09 -23.46 15.19
C LYS A 210 -21.77 -23.40 15.98
N GLY A 211 -21.26 -22.19 16.25
CA GLY A 211 -19.96 -21.97 16.92
C GLY A 211 -18.75 -22.20 16.02
N GLY A 212 -18.96 -22.35 14.71
CA GLY A 212 -17.90 -22.43 13.68
C GLY A 212 -17.76 -21.15 12.90
N SER A 213 -17.04 -21.22 11.79
CA SER A 213 -16.83 -20.09 10.88
C SER A 213 -16.73 -20.54 9.43
N ASP A 214 -17.09 -19.64 8.53
CA ASP A 214 -16.97 -19.80 7.07
C ASP A 214 -16.06 -18.70 6.52
N VAL A 215 -15.18 -19.03 5.59
CA VAL A 215 -14.39 -18.03 4.84
C VAL A 215 -15.30 -17.44 3.76
N ALA A 216 -15.51 -16.12 3.81
CA ALA A 216 -16.29 -15.38 2.81
C ALA A 216 -15.39 -14.89 1.66
N LEU A 217 -14.25 -14.26 1.98
CA LEU A 217 -13.25 -13.80 1.02
C LEU A 217 -11.86 -14.33 1.37
N ASN A 218 -11.09 -14.68 0.35
CA ASN A 218 -9.65 -14.72 0.39
C ASN A 218 -9.09 -13.39 -0.13
N GLU A 219 -8.12 -12.84 0.55
CA GLU A 219 -7.40 -11.63 0.16
C GLU A 219 -5.90 -11.94 0.05
N GLU A 220 -5.37 -11.88 -1.17
CA GLU A 220 -3.93 -11.82 -1.36
C GLU A 220 -3.49 -10.37 -1.19
N LEU A 221 -2.85 -10.08 -0.07
CA LEU A 221 -2.26 -8.78 0.21
C LEU A 221 -0.79 -8.79 -0.17
N GLU A 222 -0.38 -7.92 -1.07
CA GLU A 222 1.02 -7.61 -1.34
C GLU A 222 1.36 -6.23 -0.78
N VAL A 223 2.39 -6.19 0.08
CA VAL A 223 3.01 -4.96 0.59
C VAL A 223 4.39 -4.86 -0.03
N ARG A 224 4.60 -3.86 -0.91
CA ARG A 224 5.86 -3.63 -1.61
C ARG A 224 6.48 -2.33 -1.13
N VAL A 225 7.72 -2.39 -0.67
CA VAL A 225 8.50 -1.23 -0.23
C VAL A 225 9.61 -0.99 -1.25
N PHE A 226 9.61 0.17 -1.89
CA PHE A 226 10.62 0.57 -2.86
C PHE A 226 11.85 1.17 -2.17
N ASN A 227 13.03 0.92 -2.72
CA ASN A 227 14.27 1.60 -2.35
C ASN A 227 14.29 3.00 -2.98
N ALA A 228 13.56 3.93 -2.37
CA ALA A 228 13.36 5.29 -2.86
C ALA A 228 14.37 6.32 -2.27
N GLY A 229 15.51 5.84 -1.76
CA GLY A 229 16.48 6.67 -1.06
C GLY A 229 16.14 6.86 0.42
N ARG A 230 16.67 7.95 1.02
CA ARG A 230 16.57 8.18 2.48
C ARG A 230 15.51 9.22 2.89
N ASP A 231 15.01 9.98 1.93
CA ASP A 231 14.17 11.15 2.23
C ASP A 231 12.68 10.81 2.31
N LEU A 232 12.29 9.65 1.79
CA LEU A 232 10.92 9.16 1.81
C LEU A 232 10.88 7.63 1.75
N ASN A 233 9.75 7.06 2.18
CA ASN A 233 9.43 5.65 1.96
C ASN A 233 8.23 5.54 1.01
N ARG A 234 8.32 4.74 -0.05
CA ARG A 234 7.20 4.41 -0.94
C ARG A 234 6.74 2.98 -0.68
N VAL A 235 5.47 2.83 -0.36
CA VAL A 235 4.86 1.54 -0.02
C VAL A 235 3.61 1.33 -0.88
N ASP A 236 3.61 0.30 -1.71
CA ASP A 236 2.39 -0.14 -2.37
C ASP A 236 1.66 -1.17 -1.51
N TYR A 237 0.35 -0.97 -1.37
CA TYR A 237 -0.57 -1.85 -0.68
C TYR A 237 -1.59 -2.36 -1.71
N ILE A 238 -1.45 -3.62 -2.10
CA ILE A 238 -2.22 -4.22 -3.20
C ILE A 238 -3.02 -5.37 -2.66
N SER A 239 -4.34 -5.19 -2.55
CA SER A 239 -5.28 -6.22 -2.11
C SER A 239 -6.01 -6.83 -3.30
N SER A 240 -5.91 -8.13 -3.46
CA SER A 240 -6.64 -8.88 -4.48
C SER A 240 -7.59 -9.87 -3.81
N PHE A 241 -8.89 -9.67 -4.05
CA PHE A 241 -9.97 -10.43 -3.44
C PHE A 241 -10.54 -11.47 -4.38
N ASN A 242 -10.93 -12.62 -3.84
CA ASN A 242 -11.81 -13.58 -4.49
C ASN A 242 -12.75 -14.21 -3.45
N CYS A 243 -14.01 -14.41 -3.84
CA CYS A 243 -14.96 -15.08 -2.97
C CYS A 243 -14.56 -16.53 -2.75
N ALA A 244 -14.60 -16.98 -1.48
CA ALA A 244 -14.26 -18.35 -1.12
C ALA A 244 -15.42 -19.32 -1.29
N GLN A 245 -16.64 -18.81 -1.50
CA GLN A 245 -17.88 -19.58 -1.60
C GLN A 245 -18.70 -19.14 -2.83
N PRO A 246 -19.46 -20.08 -3.43
CA PRO A 246 -20.27 -19.80 -4.63
C PRO A 246 -21.32 -18.69 -4.47
N GLU A 247 -21.78 -18.45 -3.25
CA GLU A 247 -22.77 -17.41 -2.95
C GLU A 247 -22.23 -15.98 -3.17
N GLY A 248 -20.90 -15.83 -3.28
CA GLY A 248 -20.28 -14.53 -3.41
C GLY A 248 -20.34 -13.70 -2.11
N LEU A 249 -20.06 -12.41 -2.23
CA LEU A 249 -20.18 -11.45 -1.13
C LEU A 249 -20.76 -10.15 -1.67
N PHE A 250 -21.83 -9.66 -1.05
CA PHE A 250 -22.39 -8.36 -1.37
C PHE A 250 -22.01 -7.34 -0.28
N LEU A 251 -21.40 -6.23 -0.70
CA LEU A 251 -21.06 -5.11 0.16
C LEU A 251 -22.11 -4.03 -0.02
N GLU A 252 -22.85 -3.74 1.04
CA GLU A 252 -23.86 -2.68 1.04
C GLU A 252 -23.21 -1.30 0.98
N GLU A 253 -23.90 -0.34 0.38
CA GLU A 253 -23.54 1.05 0.51
C GLU A 253 -23.45 1.46 1.98
N TYR A 254 -22.28 1.96 2.40
CA TYR A 254 -22.10 2.40 3.76
C TYR A 254 -20.96 3.42 3.89
N ARG A 255 -21.01 4.23 4.94
CA ARG A 255 -20.14 5.38 5.16
C ARG A 255 -18.66 5.05 5.42
N TYR A 256 -18.28 3.79 5.70
CA TYR A 256 -16.91 3.32 5.85
C TYR A 256 -16.78 1.85 5.46
N GLY A 257 -15.57 1.45 5.09
CA GLY A 257 -15.19 0.12 4.62
C GLY A 257 -14.05 0.21 3.62
N GLY A 258 -13.20 -0.81 3.53
CA GLY A 258 -12.03 -0.84 2.65
C GLY A 258 -10.73 -0.43 3.34
N PHE A 259 -9.86 0.29 2.63
CA PHE A 259 -8.51 0.63 3.07
C PHE A 259 -8.50 1.80 4.07
N VAL A 260 -7.77 1.62 5.18
CA VAL A 260 -7.82 2.53 6.34
C VAL A 260 -6.45 2.88 6.86
N PHE A 261 -6.33 4.13 7.28
CA PHE A 261 -5.24 4.66 8.08
C PHE A 261 -5.75 5.26 9.40
N ARG A 262 -5.22 4.77 10.52
CA ARG A 262 -5.37 5.39 11.84
C ARG A 262 -4.06 6.06 12.23
N GLY A 263 -4.07 7.39 12.28
CA GLY A 263 -2.91 8.21 12.62
C GLY A 263 -2.44 8.04 14.05
N SER A 264 -1.16 8.35 14.28
CA SER A 264 -0.50 8.32 15.59
C SER A 264 -1.31 9.07 16.67
N GLU A 265 -1.21 8.65 17.92
CA GLU A 265 -1.80 9.33 19.06
C GLU A 265 -1.42 10.82 19.16
N LYS A 266 -0.22 11.17 18.70
CA LYS A 266 0.27 12.55 18.65
C LYS A 266 -0.37 13.40 17.55
N TRP A 267 -1.07 12.77 16.62
CA TRP A 267 -1.68 13.42 15.46
C TRP A 267 -3.16 13.72 15.73
N ASN A 268 -3.47 15.00 15.70
CA ASN A 268 -4.84 15.48 15.78
C ASN A 268 -5.01 16.75 14.94
N GLY A 269 -6.22 17.25 14.77
CA GLY A 269 -6.53 18.40 13.92
C GLY A 269 -5.84 19.73 14.30
N TYR A 270 -5.06 19.75 15.38
CA TYR A 270 -4.26 20.90 15.80
C TYR A 270 -2.77 20.71 15.57
N THR A 271 -2.30 19.47 15.51
CA THR A 271 -0.89 19.10 15.30
C THR A 271 -0.56 18.71 13.86
N VAL A 272 -1.57 18.50 13.03
CA VAL A 272 -1.43 18.17 11.62
C VAL A 272 -2.40 18.96 10.74
N GLN A 273 -2.11 18.97 9.45
CA GLN A 273 -2.98 19.50 8.40
C GLN A 273 -3.31 18.39 7.41
N ILE A 274 -4.58 18.17 7.13
CA ILE A 274 -5.06 17.30 6.05
C ILE A 274 -5.29 18.17 4.80
N LEU A 275 -4.86 17.64 3.65
CA LEU A 275 -5.13 18.18 2.32
C LEU A 275 -5.48 17.03 1.37
N THR A 276 -6.56 17.16 0.62
CA THR A 276 -6.92 16.22 -0.46
C THR A 276 -6.59 16.77 -1.84
N SER A 277 -6.61 15.91 -2.86
CA SER A 277 -6.47 16.31 -4.28
C SER A 277 -7.42 17.44 -4.67
N GLU A 278 -8.63 17.45 -4.10
CA GLU A 278 -9.67 18.45 -4.35
C GLU A 278 -9.51 19.73 -3.50
N GLY A 279 -8.39 19.87 -2.78
CA GLY A 279 -8.13 21.03 -1.93
C GLY A 279 -8.95 21.08 -0.65
N ARG A 280 -9.53 19.97 -0.22
CA ARG A 280 -10.31 19.87 1.02
C ARG A 280 -9.39 19.60 2.21
N HIS A 281 -9.87 20.01 3.38
CA HIS A 281 -9.19 19.88 4.66
C HIS A 281 -9.97 18.98 5.62
N GLN A 282 -9.46 18.78 6.84
CA GLN A 282 -10.04 17.88 7.82
C GLN A 282 -11.55 18.06 8.04
N ASP A 283 -12.02 19.31 8.13
CA ASP A 283 -13.42 19.60 8.49
C ASP A 283 -14.41 19.50 7.31
N ASN A 284 -13.92 19.30 6.09
CA ASN A 284 -14.77 19.25 4.89
C ASN A 284 -14.41 18.18 3.87
N SER A 285 -13.57 17.20 4.24
CA SER A 285 -13.16 16.09 3.37
C SER A 285 -14.07 14.87 3.47
N ASP A 286 -14.81 14.70 4.58
CA ASP A 286 -15.69 13.55 4.76
C ASP A 286 -16.77 13.45 3.69
N GLY A 287 -16.93 12.29 3.08
CA GLY A 287 -17.92 12.01 2.03
C GLY A 287 -17.54 12.48 0.64
N HIS A 288 -16.44 13.18 0.47
CA HIS A 288 -15.98 13.67 -0.83
C HIS A 288 -14.96 12.75 -1.47
N PRO A 289 -15.00 12.60 -2.81
CA PRO A 289 -14.02 11.81 -3.53
C PRO A 289 -12.64 12.48 -3.47
N ALA A 290 -11.58 11.65 -3.49
CA ALA A 290 -10.21 12.12 -3.60
C ALA A 290 -9.31 11.09 -4.28
N GLN A 291 -8.40 11.56 -5.13
CA GLN A 291 -7.34 10.75 -5.72
C GLN A 291 -6.27 10.44 -4.70
N TRP A 292 -6.00 11.40 -3.82
CA TRP A 292 -5.05 11.28 -2.72
C TRP A 292 -5.47 12.12 -1.51
N CYS A 293 -4.98 11.73 -0.35
CA CYS A 293 -5.12 12.44 0.91
C CYS A 293 -3.77 12.52 1.60
N MET A 294 -3.33 13.72 1.94
CA MET A 294 -2.05 14.01 2.56
C MET A 294 -2.24 14.56 3.98
N VAL A 295 -1.38 14.12 4.90
CA VAL A 295 -1.29 14.66 6.26
C VAL A 295 0.12 15.20 6.47
N ASN A 296 0.22 16.47 6.83
CA ASN A 296 1.46 17.17 7.20
C ASN A 296 1.46 17.52 8.69
N GLU A 297 2.49 17.13 9.42
CA GLU A 297 2.71 17.59 10.79
C GLU A 297 3.09 19.08 10.84
N THR A 298 2.65 19.82 11.86
CA THR A 298 2.87 21.28 11.96
C THR A 298 4.09 21.68 12.80
N GLY A 299 4.70 20.75 13.53
CA GLY A 299 5.80 21.00 14.46
C GLY A 299 7.13 21.43 13.82
N LYS A 300 8.20 21.49 14.64
CA LYS A 300 9.55 21.92 14.22
C LYS A 300 10.29 20.89 13.37
N GLN A 301 10.06 19.61 13.59
CA GLN A 301 10.60 18.50 12.81
C GLN A 301 9.42 17.70 12.27
N PRO A 302 8.73 18.24 11.28
CA PRO A 302 7.50 17.61 10.80
C PRO A 302 7.78 16.31 10.06
N SER A 303 6.82 15.42 10.08
CA SER A 303 6.71 14.25 9.21
C SER A 303 5.33 14.26 8.57
N GLY A 304 5.16 13.45 7.55
CA GLY A 304 3.85 13.36 6.90
C GLY A 304 3.62 12.01 6.25
N ILE A 305 2.41 11.88 5.77
CA ILE A 305 1.96 10.73 4.98
C ILE A 305 1.10 11.21 3.83
N LEU A 306 1.31 10.63 2.66
CA LEU A 306 0.45 10.75 1.48
C LEU A 306 -0.12 9.38 1.18
N ILE A 307 -1.45 9.29 1.07
CA ILE A 307 -2.16 8.07 0.70
C ILE A 307 -2.86 8.31 -0.63
N MET A 308 -2.63 7.44 -1.60
CA MET A 308 -3.08 7.59 -2.98
C MET A 308 -3.90 6.38 -3.40
N SER A 309 -5.01 6.62 -4.10
CA SER A 309 -5.88 5.61 -4.72
C SER A 309 -5.58 5.48 -6.21
N HIS A 310 -5.50 4.25 -6.70
CA HIS A 310 -5.21 3.99 -8.12
C HIS A 310 -6.49 4.12 -8.98
N PRO A 311 -6.40 4.67 -10.21
CA PRO A 311 -7.57 4.83 -11.09
C PRO A 311 -8.32 3.54 -11.44
N ALA A 312 -7.68 2.40 -11.36
CA ALA A 312 -8.31 1.09 -11.59
C ALA A 312 -9.13 0.56 -10.39
N ASN A 313 -9.10 1.23 -9.25
CA ASN A 313 -9.87 0.82 -8.09
C ASN A 313 -11.37 0.96 -8.34
N PHE A 314 -12.15 0.06 -7.72
CA PHE A 314 -13.59 0.18 -7.76
C PHE A 314 -14.04 1.51 -7.16
N ASN A 315 -14.91 2.22 -7.90
CA ASN A 315 -15.48 3.52 -7.50
C ASN A 315 -14.43 4.66 -7.35
N HIS A 316 -13.30 4.58 -8.10
CA HIS A 316 -12.31 5.67 -8.14
C HIS A 316 -12.87 6.93 -8.85
N PRO A 317 -12.55 8.18 -8.38
CA PRO A 317 -11.90 8.49 -7.11
C PRO A 317 -12.82 8.20 -5.92
N GLU A 318 -12.30 7.39 -5.00
CA GLU A 318 -13.07 6.87 -3.88
C GLU A 318 -13.49 7.99 -2.91
N PRO A 319 -14.74 8.02 -2.46
CA PRO A 319 -15.14 8.93 -1.39
C PRO A 319 -14.38 8.61 -0.11
N LEU A 320 -13.93 9.65 0.59
CA LEU A 320 -13.25 9.48 1.86
C LEU A 320 -14.22 9.37 3.02
N ARG A 321 -13.85 8.60 4.03
CA ARG A 321 -14.34 8.78 5.40
C ARG A 321 -13.19 9.35 6.22
N THR A 322 -13.35 10.58 6.64
CA THR A 322 -12.43 11.30 7.53
C THR A 322 -13.19 11.81 8.75
N TRP A 323 -12.47 12.07 9.83
CA TRP A 323 -13.05 12.68 11.01
C TRP A 323 -12.70 14.16 11.07
N ASP A 324 -13.72 15.00 11.25
CA ASP A 324 -13.57 16.41 11.51
C ASP A 324 -13.02 16.68 12.92
N ARG A 325 -12.72 17.93 13.22
CA ARG A 325 -12.20 18.34 14.55
C ARG A 325 -13.21 18.16 15.67
N GLY A 326 -14.51 18.09 15.39
CA GLY A 326 -15.56 17.84 16.35
C GLY A 326 -15.80 16.36 16.67
N SER A 327 -15.28 15.47 15.84
CA SER A 327 -15.47 14.02 16.00
C SER A 327 -14.86 13.49 17.29
N ASN A 328 -15.44 12.40 17.85
CA ASN A 328 -14.98 11.73 19.07
C ASN A 328 -14.87 12.66 20.26
N GLY A 329 -15.87 13.51 20.48
CA GLY A 329 -15.87 14.46 21.59
C GLY A 329 -14.81 15.56 21.49
N GLY A 330 -14.38 15.92 20.27
CA GLY A 330 -13.40 16.97 20.02
C GLY A 330 -11.94 16.51 20.13
N LEU A 331 -11.69 15.20 20.19
CA LEU A 331 -10.31 14.65 20.19
C LEU A 331 -9.57 14.91 18.86
N ALA A 332 -10.33 15.22 17.81
CA ALA A 332 -9.79 15.57 16.48
C ALA A 332 -8.78 14.56 15.92
N ASN A 333 -8.91 13.29 16.29
CA ASN A 333 -8.00 12.22 15.88
C ASN A 333 -7.94 12.06 14.35
N ILE A 334 -6.80 11.61 13.85
CA ILE A 334 -6.62 11.39 12.42
C ILE A 334 -7.05 9.99 12.04
N PHE A 335 -8.10 9.94 11.23
CA PHE A 335 -8.66 8.76 10.62
C PHE A 335 -8.96 9.05 9.15
N ILE A 336 -8.43 8.23 8.26
CA ILE A 336 -8.62 8.32 6.81
C ILE A 336 -8.97 6.94 6.29
N ASN A 337 -10.12 6.84 5.62
CA ASN A 337 -10.54 5.63 4.95
C ASN A 337 -10.93 5.97 3.51
N PHE A 338 -10.28 5.34 2.56
CA PHE A 338 -10.74 5.30 1.18
C PHE A 338 -11.89 4.30 1.12
N CYS A 339 -13.11 4.81 0.96
CA CYS A 339 -14.33 4.04 1.13
C CYS A 339 -15.05 3.81 -0.21
N PRO A 340 -14.70 2.78 -0.97
CA PRO A 340 -15.28 2.54 -2.29
C PRO A 340 -16.78 2.23 -2.26
N ILE A 341 -17.30 1.84 -1.09
CA ILE A 341 -18.73 1.51 -0.89
C ILE A 341 -19.55 2.66 -0.28
N ARG A 342 -18.99 3.89 -0.16
CA ARG A 342 -19.67 4.97 0.56
C ARG A 342 -20.98 5.43 -0.09
N ASN A 343 -21.03 5.40 -1.41
CA ASN A 343 -22.16 5.86 -2.22
C ASN A 343 -22.56 4.86 -3.31
N ARG A 344 -22.09 3.62 -3.18
CA ARG A 344 -22.31 2.57 -4.14
C ARG A 344 -22.06 1.19 -3.53
N SER A 345 -23.04 0.30 -3.59
CA SER A 345 -22.84 -1.11 -3.22
C SER A 345 -21.91 -1.82 -4.20
N TRP A 346 -21.31 -2.91 -3.74
CA TRP A 346 -20.38 -3.71 -4.55
C TRP A 346 -20.69 -5.20 -4.41
N GLU A 347 -21.00 -5.84 -5.52
CA GLU A 347 -21.18 -7.30 -5.58
C GLU A 347 -19.87 -7.96 -6.00
N MET A 348 -19.33 -8.83 -5.17
CA MET A 348 -18.19 -9.67 -5.49
C MET A 348 -18.70 -11.09 -5.81
N VAL A 349 -18.47 -11.52 -7.06
CA VAL A 349 -18.98 -12.77 -7.60
C VAL A 349 -17.92 -13.86 -7.49
N PHE A 350 -18.32 -15.08 -7.16
CA PHE A 350 -17.44 -16.25 -7.14
C PHE A 350 -16.79 -16.48 -8.51
N GLY A 351 -15.51 -16.85 -8.48
CA GLY A 351 -14.71 -17.07 -9.70
C GLY A 351 -14.14 -15.80 -10.35
N GLN A 352 -14.43 -14.61 -9.79
CA GLN A 352 -13.82 -13.35 -10.22
C GLN A 352 -12.77 -12.88 -9.22
N ARG A 353 -11.76 -12.16 -9.74
CA ARG A 353 -10.72 -11.50 -8.93
C ARG A 353 -10.91 -10.00 -9.00
N TYR A 354 -10.88 -9.35 -7.86
CA TYR A 354 -11.01 -7.90 -7.70
C TYR A 354 -9.74 -7.38 -7.06
N THR A 355 -9.18 -6.29 -7.61
CA THR A 355 -7.92 -5.74 -7.08
C THR A 355 -8.11 -4.27 -6.74
N MET A 356 -7.70 -3.91 -5.53
CA MET A 356 -7.59 -2.54 -5.04
C MET A 356 -6.11 -2.21 -4.79
N GLN A 357 -5.66 -1.06 -5.26
CA GLN A 357 -4.26 -0.63 -5.19
C GLN A 357 -4.17 0.74 -4.54
N TYR A 358 -3.31 0.84 -3.53
CA TYR A 358 -3.01 2.09 -2.86
C TYR A 358 -1.50 2.26 -2.79
N ARG A 359 -1.03 3.50 -2.86
CA ARG A 359 0.35 3.84 -2.54
C ARG A 359 0.37 4.75 -1.32
N VAL A 360 1.23 4.42 -0.38
CA VAL A 360 1.48 5.21 0.82
C VAL A 360 2.91 5.72 0.75
N VAL A 361 3.07 7.03 0.83
CA VAL A 361 4.40 7.66 0.94
C VAL A 361 4.51 8.30 2.29
N THR A 362 5.55 7.93 3.06
CA THR A 362 5.90 8.63 4.30
C THR A 362 7.14 9.47 4.07
N PHE A 363 7.16 10.66 4.66
CA PHE A 363 8.23 11.64 4.44
C PHE A 363 8.53 12.46 5.69
N ASP A 364 9.72 13.01 5.74
CA ASP A 364 10.09 14.05 6.69
C ASP A 364 9.99 15.42 6.03
N GLY A 365 9.77 16.46 6.82
CA GLY A 365 9.45 17.79 6.30
C GLY A 365 7.95 17.95 6.02
N ARG A 366 7.61 18.98 5.25
CA ARG A 366 6.25 19.27 4.79
C ARG A 366 6.22 19.23 3.28
N TRP A 367 5.21 18.56 2.76
CA TRP A 367 4.99 18.48 1.32
C TRP A 367 3.93 19.46 0.87
N THR A 368 4.12 19.98 -0.34
CA THR A 368 3.14 20.82 -1.04
C THR A 368 2.13 19.96 -1.82
N LYS A 369 1.09 20.61 -2.32
CA LYS A 369 0.12 19.95 -3.21
C LYS A 369 0.80 19.42 -4.47
N GLU A 370 1.73 20.18 -5.04
CA GLU A 370 2.45 19.84 -6.27
C GLU A 370 3.32 18.58 -6.09
N GLN A 371 3.93 18.41 -4.92
CA GLN A 371 4.69 17.17 -4.60
C GLN A 371 3.76 15.96 -4.47
N ALA A 372 2.61 16.12 -3.83
CA ALA A 372 1.61 15.07 -3.73
C ALA A 372 1.04 14.68 -5.09
N GLU A 373 0.76 15.67 -5.94
CA GLU A 373 0.26 15.47 -7.30
C GLU A 373 1.28 14.75 -8.17
N GLN A 374 2.57 15.10 -8.06
CA GLN A 374 3.64 14.43 -8.78
C GLN A 374 3.74 12.94 -8.41
N GLU A 375 3.69 12.60 -7.13
CA GLU A 375 3.71 11.21 -6.68
C GLU A 375 2.48 10.43 -7.16
N TRP A 376 1.30 11.09 -7.16
CA TRP A 376 0.08 10.46 -7.65
C TRP A 376 0.13 10.20 -9.14
N VAL A 377 0.61 11.15 -9.93
CA VAL A 377 0.78 10.98 -11.38
C VAL A 377 1.73 9.81 -11.70
N ASP A 378 2.84 9.69 -10.97
CA ASP A 378 3.80 8.61 -11.17
C ASP A 378 3.25 7.23 -10.75
N PHE A 379 2.30 7.20 -9.82
CA PHE A 379 1.61 6.00 -9.40
C PHE A 379 0.45 5.62 -10.33
N ALA A 380 -0.39 6.59 -10.68
CA ALA A 380 -1.62 6.40 -11.43
C ALA A 380 -1.38 6.24 -12.95
N HIS A 381 -0.35 6.93 -13.46
CA HIS A 381 0.01 7.01 -14.87
C HIS A 381 1.52 6.82 -15.06
N PRO A 382 2.06 5.63 -14.74
CA PRO A 382 3.51 5.41 -14.82
C PRO A 382 4.05 5.63 -16.23
N PRO A 383 5.36 5.93 -16.39
CA PRO A 383 6.00 5.98 -17.70
C PRO A 383 5.77 4.69 -18.49
N THR A 384 5.67 4.82 -19.80
CA THR A 384 5.59 3.64 -20.65
C THR A 384 6.98 3.11 -20.95
N VAL A 385 7.11 1.77 -20.90
CA VAL A 385 8.35 1.08 -21.25
C VAL A 385 8.11 0.21 -22.46
N LYS A 386 8.86 0.46 -23.54
CA LYS A 386 8.83 -0.33 -24.76
C LYS A 386 10.11 -1.17 -24.85
N VAL A 387 9.95 -2.47 -24.99
CA VAL A 387 11.07 -3.38 -25.29
C VAL A 387 11.38 -3.26 -26.80
N MET A 388 12.60 -2.85 -27.12
CA MET A 388 13.06 -2.72 -28.49
C MET A 388 13.65 -4.06 -28.95
N GLN A 389 13.39 -4.40 -30.18
CA GLN A 389 13.96 -5.61 -30.80
C GLN A 389 15.39 -5.41 -31.26
#